data_7e47fac43b51792b2dfc5357ff810f1d
#
_entry.id   7e47fac43b51792b2dfc5357ff810f1d
#
_cell.length_a   1.000
_cell.length_b   1.000
_cell.length_c   1.000
_cell.angle_alpha   90.00
_cell.angle_beta   90.00
_cell.angle_gamma   90.00
#
_symmetry.space_group_name_H-M   'P 1'
#
loop_
_entity.id
_entity.type
_entity.pdbx_description
1 polymer ?
#
loop_
_entity_poly.entity_id
_entity_poly.type
_entity_poly.pdbx_seq_one_letter_code
_entity_poly.pdbx_strand_id
1 'polypeptide(L)'
;FMHSVDKALKSKLFKSIIIVSNIPIKNFKNKSIKVIKGGSERYQSSQKALNFIKNKRFTNVFIHDAARPNFSIKLLKKLNSNLKKNKAVVPYVKTNNSTKYKIENKIQNLNRENLLFTQTPQCFDYKTLFSLSKLNNKKITDEATLFLDNKKKIRFIKGEENNFKITTKSDLEKINIQKFYGIGFDIHRLIKNKKLYLG
;
A
#
# COMPACT_ATOMS: atom_id res chain seq x y z
N PHE A 1 -0.08 -9.36 -3.88
CA PHE A 1 0.77 -8.94 -2.74
C PHE A 1 2.27 -9.06 -3.04
N MET A 2 2.69 -9.98 -3.95
CA MET A 2 4.12 -10.16 -4.26
C MET A 2 4.80 -8.87 -4.73
N HIS A 3 4.16 -8.07 -5.60
CA HIS A 3 4.69 -6.76 -6.02
C HIS A 3 5.03 -5.84 -4.83
N SER A 4 4.20 -5.86 -3.77
CA SER A 4 4.46 -5.07 -2.56
C SER A 4 5.65 -5.60 -1.79
N VAL A 5 5.77 -6.94 -1.67
CA VAL A 5 6.91 -7.59 -1.02
C VAL A 5 8.22 -7.30 -1.75
N ASP A 6 8.23 -7.42 -3.08
CA ASP A 6 9.41 -7.14 -3.91
C ASP A 6 9.88 -5.69 -3.78
N LYS A 7 8.95 -4.74 -3.79
CA LYS A 7 9.27 -3.31 -3.60
C LYS A 7 9.82 -3.05 -2.18
N ALA A 8 9.23 -3.68 -1.18
CA ALA A 8 9.72 -3.58 0.20
C ALA A 8 11.14 -4.11 0.32
N LEU A 9 11.45 -5.28 -0.24
CA LEU A 9 12.79 -5.86 -0.27
C LEU A 9 13.78 -4.97 -1.03
N LYS A 10 13.42 -4.54 -2.24
CA LYS A 10 14.26 -3.65 -3.08
C LYS A 10 14.53 -2.31 -2.42
N SER A 11 13.66 -1.82 -1.55
CA SER A 11 13.86 -0.57 -0.82
C SER A 11 15.00 -0.62 0.18
N LYS A 12 15.37 -1.82 0.68
CA LYS A 12 16.34 -2.08 1.75
C LYS A 12 16.05 -1.36 3.08
N LEU A 13 14.80 -0.91 3.28
CA LEU A 13 14.39 -0.18 4.50
C LEU A 13 13.95 -1.11 5.64
N PHE A 14 13.56 -2.33 5.33
CA PHE A 14 12.88 -3.21 6.28
C PHE A 14 13.77 -4.36 6.74
N LYS A 15 13.91 -4.52 8.06
CA LYS A 15 14.57 -5.68 8.67
C LYS A 15 13.68 -6.93 8.65
N SER A 16 12.35 -6.74 8.61
CA SER A 16 11.39 -7.85 8.56
C SER A 16 10.13 -7.42 7.82
N ILE A 17 9.55 -8.34 7.08
CA ILE A 17 8.26 -8.19 6.38
C ILE A 17 7.32 -9.25 6.94
N ILE A 18 6.18 -8.80 7.47
CA ILE A 18 5.15 -9.68 8.02
C ILE A 18 3.98 -9.71 7.05
N ILE A 19 3.71 -10.85 6.48
CA ILE A 19 2.53 -11.09 5.66
C ILE A 19 1.45 -11.67 6.55
N VAL A 20 0.31 -11.00 6.60
CA VAL A 20 -0.85 -11.44 7.40
C VAL A 20 -1.91 -11.95 6.44
N SER A 21 -2.26 -13.23 6.53
CA SER A 21 -3.18 -13.86 5.58
C SER A 21 -4.02 -14.95 6.25
N ASN A 22 -5.28 -15.07 5.82
CA ASN A 22 -6.16 -16.20 6.15
C ASN A 22 -6.14 -17.29 5.07
N ILE A 23 -5.50 -17.00 3.92
CA ILE A 23 -5.30 -17.97 2.84
C ILE A 23 -3.88 -18.54 3.00
N PRO A 24 -3.69 -19.86 2.82
CA PRO A 24 -2.37 -20.45 2.86
C PRO A 24 -1.42 -19.80 1.85
N ILE A 25 -0.25 -19.40 2.31
CA ILE A 25 0.80 -18.85 1.48
C ILE A 25 2.02 -19.75 1.62
N LYS A 26 2.63 -20.14 0.50
CA LYS A 26 3.87 -20.93 0.50
C LYS A 26 4.97 -20.21 1.27
N ASN A 27 5.77 -20.96 1.99
CA ASN A 27 6.90 -20.41 2.75
C ASN A 27 7.91 -19.72 1.82
N PHE A 28 8.42 -18.60 2.28
CA PHE A 28 9.47 -17.86 1.60
C PHE A 28 10.85 -18.39 2.00
N LYS A 29 11.74 -18.56 1.03
CA LYS A 29 13.17 -18.87 1.31
C LYS A 29 13.85 -17.72 2.07
N ASN A 30 13.39 -16.48 1.87
CA ASN A 30 13.94 -15.30 2.53
C ASN A 30 13.49 -15.25 4.01
N LYS A 31 14.44 -15.43 4.92
CA LYS A 31 14.23 -15.46 6.38
C LYS A 31 13.67 -14.15 6.96
N SER A 32 13.79 -13.02 6.25
CA SER A 32 13.21 -11.74 6.69
C SER A 32 11.70 -11.66 6.49
N ILE A 33 11.12 -12.56 5.69
CA ILE A 33 9.67 -12.63 5.44
C ILE A 33 9.05 -13.66 6.38
N LYS A 34 8.02 -13.27 7.09
CA LYS A 34 7.22 -14.13 7.95
C LYS A 34 5.76 -14.07 7.54
N VAL A 35 5.09 -15.22 7.56
CA VAL A 35 3.65 -15.34 7.31
C VAL A 35 2.98 -15.68 8.61
N ILE A 36 1.93 -14.95 8.95
CA ILE A 36 1.10 -15.20 10.14
C ILE A 36 -0.38 -15.23 9.77
N LYS A 37 -1.20 -15.94 10.57
CA LYS A 37 -2.64 -15.97 10.41
C LYS A 37 -3.28 -14.64 10.77
N GLY A 38 -4.17 -14.14 9.91
CA GLY A 38 -4.92 -12.91 10.11
C GLY A 38 -6.04 -13.01 11.16
N GLY A 39 -6.69 -11.90 11.40
CA GLY A 39 -7.97 -11.80 12.11
C GLY A 39 -9.15 -11.91 11.14
N SER A 40 -10.37 -11.82 11.66
CA SER A 40 -11.58 -11.73 10.86
C SER A 40 -11.71 -10.37 10.17
N GLU A 41 -11.13 -9.33 10.76
CA GLU A 41 -11.15 -7.96 10.26
C GLU A 41 -9.73 -7.44 9.99
N ARG A 42 -9.62 -6.39 9.15
CA ARG A 42 -8.34 -5.76 8.80
C ARG A 42 -7.57 -5.30 10.05
N TYR A 43 -8.23 -4.57 10.95
CA TYR A 43 -7.60 -4.05 12.16
C TYR A 43 -7.07 -5.14 13.09
N GLN A 44 -7.79 -6.27 13.20
CA GLN A 44 -7.34 -7.42 13.99
C GLN A 44 -6.08 -8.07 13.38
N SER A 45 -6.01 -8.10 12.06
CA SER A 45 -4.81 -8.56 11.35
C SER A 45 -3.61 -7.68 11.67
N SER A 46 -3.79 -6.36 11.67
CA SER A 46 -2.74 -5.41 12.09
C SER A 46 -2.35 -5.61 13.56
N GLN A 47 -3.30 -5.77 14.46
CA GLN A 47 -3.03 -6.05 15.89
C GLN A 47 -2.23 -7.34 16.08
N LYS A 48 -2.58 -8.43 15.38
CA LYS A 48 -1.83 -9.68 15.42
C LYS A 48 -0.39 -9.48 14.94
N ALA A 49 -0.17 -8.72 13.87
CA ALA A 49 1.16 -8.42 13.40
C ALA A 49 1.98 -7.60 14.41
N LEU A 50 1.36 -6.59 15.01
CA LEU A 50 2.00 -5.78 16.07
C LEU A 50 2.36 -6.63 17.28
N ASN A 51 1.47 -7.53 17.72
CA ASN A 51 1.74 -8.46 18.82
C ASN A 51 2.85 -9.46 18.48
N PHE A 52 2.90 -9.96 17.23
CA PHE A 52 3.94 -10.90 16.79
C PHE A 52 5.35 -10.31 16.89
N ILE A 53 5.48 -9.00 16.77
CA ILE A 53 6.77 -8.31 16.83
C ILE A 53 7.05 -7.65 18.20
N LYS A 54 6.19 -7.80 19.20
CA LYS A 54 6.28 -7.09 20.49
C LYS A 54 7.62 -7.24 21.22
N ASN A 55 8.22 -8.43 21.12
CA ASN A 55 9.50 -8.73 21.78
C ASN A 55 10.72 -8.43 20.89
N LYS A 56 10.50 -7.85 19.70
CA LYS A 56 11.57 -7.47 18.78
C LYS A 56 11.86 -5.98 18.90
N ARG A 57 13.12 -5.60 18.83
CA ARG A 57 13.54 -4.19 18.99
C ARG A 57 13.31 -3.39 17.71
N PHE A 58 12.07 -3.38 17.18
CA PHE A 58 11.69 -2.50 16.10
C PHE A 58 11.24 -1.15 16.63
N THR A 59 11.70 -0.08 15.99
CA THR A 59 11.33 1.29 16.35
C THR A 59 10.14 1.77 15.52
N ASN A 60 10.07 1.36 14.25
CA ASN A 60 9.10 1.83 13.28
C ASN A 60 8.39 0.67 12.61
N VAL A 61 7.13 0.90 12.23
CA VAL A 61 6.31 -0.04 11.49
C VAL A 61 5.63 0.65 10.32
N PHE A 62 5.56 -0.07 9.20
CA PHE A 62 4.79 0.33 8.02
C PHE A 62 3.63 -0.64 7.87
N ILE A 63 2.41 -0.12 7.84
CA ILE A 63 1.19 -0.90 7.60
C ILE A 63 0.75 -0.67 6.16
N HIS A 64 0.51 -1.75 5.44
CA HIS A 64 0.22 -1.68 4.01
C HIS A 64 -0.89 -2.64 3.59
N ASP A 65 -1.82 -2.13 2.77
CA ASP A 65 -2.86 -2.93 2.14
C ASP A 65 -2.29 -3.66 0.91
N ALA A 66 -2.32 -4.99 0.91
CA ALA A 66 -1.87 -5.80 -0.22
C ALA A 66 -2.57 -5.47 -1.55
N ALA A 67 -3.75 -4.87 -1.47
CA ALA A 67 -4.52 -4.38 -2.63
C ALA A 67 -3.99 -3.08 -3.25
N ARG A 68 -2.85 -2.53 -2.79
CA ARG A 68 -2.18 -1.35 -3.38
C ARG A 68 -0.79 -1.71 -3.90
N PRO A 69 -0.65 -2.40 -5.02
CA PRO A 69 0.66 -2.88 -5.51
C PRO A 69 1.54 -1.77 -6.09
N ASN A 70 0.99 -0.58 -6.39
CA ASN A 70 1.64 0.42 -7.24
C ASN A 70 2.39 1.54 -6.50
N PHE A 71 2.52 1.49 -5.16
CA PHE A 71 3.37 2.46 -4.48
C PHE A 71 4.84 2.38 -4.96
N SER A 72 5.54 3.51 -4.96
CA SER A 72 6.93 3.57 -5.38
C SER A 72 7.90 3.40 -4.20
N ILE A 73 9.15 3.00 -4.51
CA ILE A 73 10.24 3.01 -3.51
C ILE A 73 10.54 4.45 -3.05
N LYS A 74 10.33 5.44 -3.92
CA LYS A 74 10.47 6.86 -3.58
C LYS A 74 9.50 7.26 -2.46
N LEU A 75 8.23 6.78 -2.53
CA LEU A 75 7.25 7.00 -1.47
C LEU A 75 7.70 6.37 -0.15
N LEU A 76 8.19 5.12 -0.16
CA LEU A 76 8.72 4.47 1.05
C LEU A 76 9.84 5.28 1.70
N LYS A 77 10.80 5.75 0.90
CA LYS A 77 11.92 6.59 1.39
C LYS A 77 11.42 7.91 1.97
N LYS A 78 10.44 8.55 1.30
CA LYS A 78 9.83 9.81 1.76
C LYS A 78 9.08 9.62 3.09
N LEU A 79 8.32 8.53 3.24
CA LEU A 79 7.66 8.16 4.48
C LEU A 79 8.67 7.96 5.60
N ASN A 80 9.70 7.16 5.35
CA ASN A 80 10.75 6.87 6.34
C ASN A 80 11.51 8.12 6.80
N SER A 81 11.84 9.03 5.90
CA SER A 81 12.52 10.28 6.24
C SER A 81 11.67 11.20 7.12
N ASN A 82 10.36 11.30 6.82
CA ASN A 82 9.43 12.09 7.61
C ASN A 82 9.16 11.46 9.00
N LEU A 83 9.21 10.13 9.12
CA LEU A 83 8.98 9.44 10.39
C LEU A 83 10.09 9.71 11.43
N LYS A 84 11.29 10.09 11.00
CA LYS A 84 12.39 10.49 11.92
C LYS A 84 12.00 11.65 12.84
N LYS A 85 11.10 12.53 12.41
CA LYS A 85 10.65 13.73 13.14
C LYS A 85 9.20 13.63 13.61
N ASN A 86 8.50 12.56 13.31
CA ASN A 86 7.07 12.41 13.57
C ASN A 86 6.76 11.00 14.10
N LYS A 87 5.68 10.84 14.86
CA LYS A 87 5.22 9.54 15.36
C LYS A 87 4.29 8.80 14.39
N ALA A 88 3.70 9.52 13.45
CA ALA A 88 2.84 8.99 12.40
C ALA A 88 3.02 9.80 11.11
N VAL A 89 3.15 9.12 9.97
CA VAL A 89 3.19 9.74 8.64
C VAL A 89 2.26 8.96 7.71
N VAL A 90 1.34 9.68 7.08
CA VAL A 90 0.27 9.11 6.26
C VAL A 90 0.26 9.78 4.89
N PRO A 91 0.36 9.01 3.80
CA PRO A 91 0.25 9.57 2.46
C PRO A 91 -1.23 9.78 2.10
N TYR A 92 -1.50 10.83 1.35
CA TYR A 92 -2.83 11.15 0.86
C TYR A 92 -2.81 11.66 -0.58
N VAL A 93 -3.96 11.55 -1.25
CA VAL A 93 -4.26 12.24 -2.50
C VAL A 93 -5.51 13.08 -2.32
N LYS A 94 -5.67 14.10 -3.13
CA LYS A 94 -6.88 14.90 -3.24
C LYS A 94 -7.78 14.36 -4.35
N THR A 95 -9.01 14.83 -4.43
CA THR A 95 -9.91 14.52 -5.54
C THR A 95 -10.28 15.77 -6.31
N ASN A 96 -10.41 15.66 -7.62
CA ASN A 96 -10.94 16.71 -8.47
C ASN A 96 -12.47 16.61 -8.62
N ASN A 97 -13.06 15.51 -8.14
CA ASN A 97 -14.50 15.28 -8.24
C ASN A 97 -15.28 16.13 -7.24
N SER A 98 -16.46 16.57 -7.63
CA SER A 98 -17.43 17.17 -6.70
C SER A 98 -17.88 16.12 -5.70
N THR A 99 -17.74 16.41 -4.41
CA THR A 99 -18.00 15.43 -3.34
C THR A 99 -19.26 15.80 -2.58
N LYS A 100 -20.11 14.82 -2.38
CA LYS A 100 -21.36 14.92 -1.63
C LYS A 100 -21.30 14.00 -0.43
N TYR A 101 -21.89 14.45 0.66
CA TYR A 101 -22.08 13.64 1.86
C TYR A 101 -23.56 13.32 2.00
N LYS A 102 -23.90 12.04 2.08
CA LYS A 102 -25.27 11.58 2.26
C LYS A 102 -25.45 11.08 3.67
N ILE A 103 -26.38 11.68 4.41
CA ILE A 103 -26.87 11.18 5.70
C ILE A 103 -28.36 10.91 5.52
N GLU A 104 -28.76 9.67 5.66
CA GLU A 104 -30.15 9.24 5.43
C GLU A 104 -30.66 9.75 4.07
N ASN A 105 -31.68 10.64 4.07
CA ASN A 105 -32.26 11.23 2.87
C ASN A 105 -31.72 12.64 2.54
N LYS A 106 -30.77 13.16 3.32
CA LYS A 106 -30.18 14.49 3.10
C LYS A 106 -28.84 14.39 2.38
N ILE A 107 -28.65 15.24 1.37
CA ILE A 107 -27.38 15.35 0.64
C ILE A 107 -26.79 16.72 0.90
N GLN A 108 -25.53 16.78 1.31
CA GLN A 108 -24.81 18.02 1.57
C GLN A 108 -23.56 18.09 0.70
N ASN A 109 -23.18 19.30 0.30
CA ASN A 109 -21.92 19.53 -0.38
C ASN A 109 -20.75 19.44 0.62
N LEU A 110 -19.70 18.71 0.27
CA LEU A 110 -18.43 18.78 0.99
C LEU A 110 -17.44 19.60 0.18
N ASN A 111 -16.71 20.49 0.87
CA ASN A 111 -15.58 21.16 0.25
C ASN A 111 -14.45 20.15 0.02
N ARG A 112 -14.25 19.78 -1.25
CA ARG A 112 -13.22 18.79 -1.65
C ARG A 112 -11.79 19.20 -1.26
N GLU A 113 -11.52 20.51 -1.12
CA GLU A 113 -10.18 20.98 -0.72
C GLU A 113 -9.81 20.54 0.70
N ASN A 114 -10.80 20.28 1.55
CA ASN A 114 -10.62 19.80 2.93
C ASN A 114 -10.58 18.27 3.03
N LEU A 115 -10.75 17.55 1.92
CA LEU A 115 -10.76 16.08 1.91
C LEU A 115 -9.40 15.51 1.60
N LEU A 116 -8.97 14.56 2.43
CA LEU A 116 -7.75 13.81 2.26
C LEU A 116 -8.08 12.32 2.06
N PHE A 117 -7.83 11.79 0.88
CA PHE A 117 -7.99 10.36 0.62
C PHE A 117 -6.70 9.64 1.00
N THR A 118 -6.68 9.07 2.20
CA THR A 118 -5.50 8.41 2.75
C THR A 118 -5.14 7.14 1.98
N GLN A 119 -3.87 6.93 1.81
CA GLN A 119 -3.31 5.74 1.17
C GLN A 119 -2.46 4.94 2.16
N THR A 120 -2.07 3.75 1.77
CA THR A 120 -1.01 2.97 2.40
C THR A 120 0.14 2.76 1.40
N PRO A 121 1.41 2.60 1.85
CA PRO A 121 1.86 2.36 3.23
C PRO A 121 1.69 3.56 4.15
N GLN A 122 1.18 3.35 5.37
CA GLN A 122 1.23 4.30 6.47
C GLN A 122 2.35 3.90 7.42
N CYS A 123 3.09 4.84 7.96
CA CYS A 123 4.20 4.51 8.84
C CYS A 123 4.10 5.20 10.20
N PHE A 124 4.52 4.46 11.23
CA PHE A 124 4.29 4.82 12.62
C PHE A 124 5.48 4.45 13.49
N ASP A 125 5.67 5.21 14.56
CA ASP A 125 6.45 4.77 15.71
C ASP A 125 5.77 3.53 16.31
N TYR A 126 6.51 2.43 16.41
CA TYR A 126 5.95 1.16 16.85
C TYR A 126 5.33 1.22 18.24
N LYS A 127 6.05 1.78 19.21
CA LYS A 127 5.58 1.83 20.61
C LYS A 127 4.27 2.61 20.72
N THR A 128 4.19 3.75 20.06
CA THR A 128 2.98 4.58 20.06
C THR A 128 1.81 3.84 19.42
N LEU A 129 2.00 3.30 18.22
CA LEU A 129 0.92 2.57 17.56
C LEU A 129 0.48 1.35 18.37
N PHE A 130 1.41 0.59 18.92
CA PHE A 130 1.11 -0.59 19.73
C PHE A 130 0.29 -0.25 20.97
N SER A 131 0.64 0.82 21.69
CA SER A 131 -0.15 1.29 22.84
C SER A 131 -1.57 1.69 22.43
N LEU A 132 -1.70 2.50 21.38
CA LEU A 132 -3.01 2.94 20.89
C LEU A 132 -3.88 1.77 20.39
N SER A 133 -3.27 0.78 19.74
CA SER A 133 -3.99 -0.39 19.26
C SER A 133 -4.57 -1.26 20.36
N LYS A 134 -3.95 -1.27 21.55
CA LYS A 134 -4.47 -1.98 22.73
C LYS A 134 -5.65 -1.29 23.40
N LEU A 135 -5.70 0.03 23.34
CA LEU A 135 -6.78 0.83 23.90
C LEU A 135 -8.04 0.85 23.03
N ASN A 136 -7.89 0.42 21.78
CA ASN A 136 -8.99 0.48 20.81
C ASN A 136 -9.84 -0.78 20.83
N ASN A 137 -11.11 -0.60 21.15
CA ASN A 137 -12.15 -1.64 21.10
C ASN A 137 -13.11 -1.46 19.91
N LYS A 138 -12.85 -0.48 19.04
CA LYS A 138 -13.72 -0.15 17.90
C LYS A 138 -13.12 -0.65 16.59
N LYS A 139 -13.99 -0.93 15.64
CA LYS A 139 -13.59 -1.18 14.24
C LYS A 139 -13.05 0.11 13.63
N ILE A 140 -11.83 0.06 13.11
CA ILE A 140 -11.17 1.17 12.44
C ILE A 140 -10.91 0.84 10.97
N THR A 141 -10.92 1.85 10.12
CA THR A 141 -10.65 1.72 8.69
C THR A 141 -9.16 1.67 8.38
N ASP A 142 -8.37 2.46 9.11
CA ASP A 142 -6.91 2.49 9.03
C ASP A 142 -6.28 2.85 10.39
N GLU A 143 -4.97 2.71 10.53
CA GLU A 143 -4.26 2.96 11.77
C GLU A 143 -4.12 4.46 12.08
N ALA A 144 -4.26 5.33 11.08
CA ALA A 144 -4.28 6.78 11.29
C ALA A 144 -5.46 7.19 12.21
N THR A 145 -6.60 6.49 12.10
CA THR A 145 -7.77 6.70 12.98
C THR A 145 -7.39 6.62 14.45
N LEU A 146 -6.53 5.67 14.86
CA LEU A 146 -6.09 5.54 16.25
C LEU A 146 -5.38 6.80 16.77
N PHE A 147 -4.57 7.42 15.92
CA PHE A 147 -3.88 8.66 16.27
C PHE A 147 -4.85 9.84 16.37
N LEU A 148 -5.79 9.96 15.44
CA LEU A 148 -6.80 11.04 15.44
C LEU A 148 -7.71 10.94 16.66
N ASP A 149 -8.27 9.77 16.97
CA ASP A 149 -9.17 9.54 18.10
C ASP A 149 -8.47 9.83 19.44
N ASN A 150 -7.15 9.65 19.51
CA ASN A 150 -6.35 9.96 20.70
C ASN A 150 -5.63 11.31 20.61
N LYS A 151 -6.06 12.22 19.75
CA LYS A 151 -5.54 13.59 19.57
C LYS A 151 -4.01 13.64 19.37
N LYS A 152 -3.45 12.59 18.73
CA LYS A 152 -2.02 12.52 18.39
C LYS A 152 -1.77 13.13 17.02
N LYS A 153 -0.66 13.86 16.89
CA LYS A 153 -0.27 14.49 15.63
C LYS A 153 0.09 13.45 14.55
N ILE A 154 -0.44 13.67 13.34
CA ILE A 154 -0.08 12.93 12.14
C ILE A 154 0.54 13.91 11.15
N ARG A 155 1.64 13.50 10.53
CA ARG A 155 2.21 14.19 9.37
C ARG A 155 1.59 13.64 8.10
N PHE A 156 0.70 14.38 7.47
CA PHE A 156 0.18 14.05 6.15
C PHE A 156 1.17 14.49 5.08
N ILE A 157 1.43 13.63 4.08
CA ILE A 157 2.32 13.93 2.95
C ILE A 157 1.62 13.58 1.64
N LYS A 158 1.96 14.28 0.56
CA LYS A 158 1.42 13.95 -0.78
C LYS A 158 1.83 12.53 -1.16
N GLY A 159 0.83 11.69 -1.41
CA GLY A 159 0.93 10.33 -1.92
C GLY A 159 1.10 10.27 -3.43
N GLU A 160 0.66 9.19 -4.05
CA GLU A 160 0.82 8.91 -5.47
C GLU A 160 -0.51 8.50 -6.09
N GLU A 161 -0.93 9.16 -7.18
CA GLU A 161 -2.19 8.87 -7.87
C GLU A 161 -2.25 7.39 -8.34
N ASN A 162 -1.12 6.88 -8.82
CA ASN A 162 -1.02 5.49 -9.27
C ASN A 162 -1.06 4.45 -8.14
N ASN A 163 -0.98 4.89 -6.87
CA ASN A 163 -1.09 4.01 -5.71
C ASN A 163 -2.55 3.84 -5.27
N PHE A 164 -3.44 3.62 -6.23
CA PHE A 164 -4.85 3.35 -5.96
C PHE A 164 -5.06 1.96 -5.37
N LYS A 165 -6.19 1.76 -4.71
CA LYS A 165 -6.59 0.47 -4.14
C LYS A 165 -7.37 -0.33 -5.18
N ILE A 166 -6.96 -1.55 -5.44
CA ILE A 166 -7.69 -2.49 -6.31
C ILE A 166 -8.87 -3.03 -5.51
N THR A 167 -10.08 -2.67 -5.92
CA THR A 167 -11.32 -3.11 -5.30
C THR A 167 -12.27 -3.76 -6.29
N THR A 168 -12.09 -3.49 -7.59
CA THR A 168 -12.93 -3.98 -8.68
C THR A 168 -12.11 -4.65 -9.77
N LYS A 169 -12.77 -5.40 -10.67
CA LYS A 169 -12.11 -5.96 -11.87
C LYS A 169 -11.52 -4.88 -12.76
N SER A 170 -12.20 -3.75 -12.94
CA SER A 170 -11.69 -2.63 -13.75
C SER A 170 -10.42 -1.99 -13.16
N ASP A 171 -10.21 -2.07 -11.85
CA ASP A 171 -8.96 -1.62 -11.24
C ASP A 171 -7.78 -2.54 -11.60
N LEU A 172 -8.03 -3.85 -11.78
CA LEU A 172 -7.01 -4.79 -12.26
C LEU A 172 -6.57 -4.46 -13.69
N GLU A 173 -7.49 -4.10 -14.56
CA GLU A 173 -7.20 -3.71 -15.95
C GLU A 173 -6.27 -2.50 -16.02
N LYS A 174 -6.43 -1.53 -15.12
CA LYS A 174 -5.52 -0.36 -15.00
C LYS A 174 -4.07 -0.74 -14.68
N ILE A 175 -3.85 -1.89 -14.04
CA ILE A 175 -2.49 -2.37 -13.72
C ILE A 175 -1.88 -3.11 -14.91
N ASN A 176 -2.70 -3.81 -15.67
CA ASN A 176 -2.27 -4.64 -16.81
C ASN A 176 -1.93 -3.82 -18.08
N ILE A 177 -2.04 -2.48 -18.04
CA ILE A 177 -1.74 -1.60 -19.18
C ILE A 177 -0.22 -1.33 -19.34
N GLN A 178 0.67 -2.19 -18.91
CA GLN A 178 2.01 -2.20 -19.48
C GLN A 178 1.96 -2.90 -20.84
N LYS A 179 1.58 -2.12 -21.88
CA LYS A 179 1.74 -2.57 -23.26
C LYS A 179 3.21 -2.46 -23.62
N PHE A 180 3.82 -3.58 -23.94
CA PHE A 180 5.15 -3.60 -24.54
C PHE A 180 4.98 -3.49 -26.04
N TYR A 181 5.65 -2.53 -26.64
CA TYR A 181 5.74 -2.39 -28.09
C TYR A 181 7.15 -2.80 -28.50
N GLY A 182 7.25 -3.68 -29.46
CA GLY A 182 8.49 -4.04 -30.14
C GLY A 182 8.38 -3.69 -31.62
N ILE A 183 9.43 -3.14 -32.19
CA ILE A 183 9.58 -2.96 -33.61
C ILE A 183 10.61 -3.98 -34.07
N GLY A 184 10.20 -4.87 -34.97
CA GLY A 184 11.09 -5.80 -35.66
C GLY A 184 11.26 -5.37 -37.11
N PHE A 185 12.49 -5.39 -37.61
CA PHE A 185 12.79 -5.24 -39.02
C PHE A 185 13.36 -6.57 -39.51
N ASP A 186 12.83 -7.02 -40.64
CA ASP A 186 13.39 -8.14 -41.36
C ASP A 186 13.74 -7.71 -42.78
N ILE A 187 14.93 -8.06 -43.24
CA ILE A 187 15.43 -7.69 -44.57
C ILE A 187 15.70 -8.98 -45.34
N HIS A 188 14.90 -9.19 -46.36
CA HIS A 188 15.08 -10.31 -47.27
C HIS A 188 15.74 -9.87 -48.57
N ARG A 189 16.79 -10.59 -48.98
CA ARG A 189 17.38 -10.41 -50.30
C ARG A 189 16.49 -11.06 -51.35
N LEU A 190 16.00 -10.27 -52.30
CA LEU A 190 15.26 -10.78 -53.45
C LEU A 190 16.20 -11.50 -54.39
N ILE A 191 15.95 -12.78 -54.65
CA ILE A 191 16.68 -13.61 -55.60
C ILE A 191 15.73 -14.01 -56.72
N LYS A 192 16.14 -13.77 -57.97
CA LYS A 192 15.39 -14.13 -59.16
C LYS A 192 15.02 -15.63 -59.13
N ASN A 193 13.76 -15.97 -59.39
CA ASN A 193 13.21 -17.34 -59.43
C ASN A 193 13.15 -18.08 -58.07
N LYS A 194 13.18 -17.39 -56.93
CA LYS A 194 12.88 -18.00 -55.62
C LYS A 194 11.64 -17.37 -54.99
N LYS A 195 10.84 -18.18 -54.32
CA LYS A 195 9.69 -17.68 -53.55
C LYS A 195 10.17 -16.89 -52.35
N LEU A 196 9.60 -15.72 -52.10
CA LEU A 196 9.80 -14.94 -50.90
C LEU A 196 8.84 -15.47 -49.81
N TYR A 197 9.37 -15.87 -48.68
CA TYR A 197 8.61 -16.19 -47.48
C TYR A 197 8.78 -15.02 -46.50
N LEU A 198 7.70 -14.34 -46.14
CA LEU A 198 7.64 -13.34 -45.10
C LEU A 198 7.09 -14.03 -43.85
N GLY A 199 7.87 -14.07 -42.77
CA GLY A 199 7.53 -14.74 -41.54
C GLY A 199 6.46 -14.06 -40.72
#